data_c1a2cdd1664878ae134300f9eb22cc32
#
_entry.id   c1a2cdd1664878ae134300f9eb22cc32
#
_cell.length_a   1.000
_cell.length_b   1.000
_cell.length_c   1.000
_cell.angle_alpha   90.00
_cell.angle_beta   90.00
_cell.angle_gamma   90.00
#
_symmetry.space_group_name_H-M   'P 1'
#
loop_
_entity.id
_entity.type
_entity.pdbx_description
1 polymer ?
#
loop_
_entity_poly.entity_id
_entity_poly.type
_entity_poly.pdbx_seq_one_letter_code
_entity_poly.pdbx_strand_id
1 'polypeptide(L)'
;MSLTEAMRFLFLEPFYGGSHKEFADGLVAASRHRIDLVTLPARFWKWRMRGAALHFAETIADFSAYDGLIASGLMSLSDLKALIGPSLPPSLVYFHENQLTYPLAPGEDMDVQYGFTDITTALAADRLLFNSRFHFDAFFGEMPAFLKRMPEFRPLWVIDETRKKAAVQYPGLRFPVGEAGRGRRQTSSAPPLIVWNHRWEFDKNPDEFFTALAMVADKGIDFRLALLGENFQAVPKAFLAARERFKDRLVCYGYEPDRARYVAWLKQGDVVVSTAIQENFGISIVEAVRWGCLPLVPNRLAYPEILPEAAHADCLYEGQADLEVKLARMLTGFAGREVLRGSLSEAMARFSWDNVVKDYDAELASLASPRR
;
A
#
# COMPACT_ATOMS: atom_id res chain seq x y z
N MET A 1 -10.00 -3.64 -33.69
CA MET A 1 -9.67 -4.28 -32.41
C MET A 1 -10.91 -5.04 -31.96
N SER A 2 -10.86 -6.37 -31.93
CA SER A 2 -11.96 -7.20 -31.43
C SER A 2 -12.18 -6.82 -29.97
N LEU A 3 -13.42 -6.47 -29.61
CA LEU A 3 -13.88 -6.38 -28.22
C LEU A 3 -13.75 -7.79 -27.65
N THR A 4 -12.69 -8.08 -26.90
CA THR A 4 -12.58 -9.33 -26.16
C THR A 4 -13.79 -9.41 -25.25
N GLU A 5 -14.51 -10.53 -25.35
CA GLU A 5 -15.72 -10.82 -24.57
C GLU A 5 -15.44 -10.67 -23.07
N ALA A 6 -16.42 -10.21 -22.30
CA ALA A 6 -16.29 -10.08 -20.86
C ALA A 6 -16.17 -11.46 -20.22
N MET A 7 -15.05 -11.73 -19.55
CA MET A 7 -14.74 -12.97 -18.86
C MET A 7 -15.21 -12.92 -17.41
N ARG A 8 -15.29 -14.09 -16.77
CA ARG A 8 -15.72 -14.21 -15.38
C ARG A 8 -14.58 -14.68 -14.48
N PHE A 9 -14.23 -13.87 -13.49
CA PHE A 9 -13.16 -14.16 -12.53
C PHE A 9 -13.71 -14.36 -11.13
N LEU A 10 -13.06 -15.25 -10.37
CA LEU A 10 -13.24 -15.37 -8.94
C LEU A 10 -12.14 -14.58 -8.23
N PHE A 11 -12.49 -13.68 -7.31
CA PHE A 11 -11.48 -12.99 -6.49
C PHE A 11 -11.59 -13.42 -5.03
N LEU A 12 -10.53 -14.03 -4.50
CA LEU A 12 -10.40 -14.48 -3.13
C LEU A 12 -9.57 -13.48 -2.33
N GLU A 13 -10.22 -12.76 -1.40
CA GLU A 13 -9.54 -11.83 -0.49
C GLU A 13 -9.68 -12.33 0.95
N PRO A 14 -8.64 -12.98 1.50
CA PRO A 14 -8.70 -13.57 2.84
C PRO A 14 -8.56 -12.57 3.97
N PHE A 15 -8.23 -11.30 3.66
CA PHE A 15 -8.03 -10.23 4.64
C PHE A 15 -8.70 -8.92 4.20
N TYR A 16 -10.04 -8.95 4.09
CA TYR A 16 -10.82 -7.85 3.54
C TYR A 16 -10.94 -6.66 4.49
N GLY A 17 -9.94 -5.77 4.45
CA GLY A 17 -9.87 -4.54 5.23
C GLY A 17 -8.74 -3.63 4.77
N GLY A 18 -8.77 -2.37 5.15
CA GLY A 18 -7.75 -1.38 4.76
C GLY A 18 -7.47 -1.35 3.25
N SER A 19 -6.20 -1.38 2.88
CA SER A 19 -5.75 -1.36 1.48
C SER A 19 -6.22 -2.55 0.65
N HIS A 20 -6.37 -3.73 1.24
CA HIS A 20 -6.90 -4.93 0.57
C HIS A 20 -8.35 -4.73 0.12
N LYS A 21 -9.20 -4.19 1.03
CA LYS A 21 -10.58 -3.88 0.71
C LYS A 21 -10.69 -2.83 -0.38
N GLU A 22 -9.95 -1.73 -0.25
CA GLU A 22 -9.97 -0.63 -1.24
C GLU A 22 -9.53 -1.12 -2.63
N PHE A 23 -8.52 -1.98 -2.68
CA PHE A 23 -8.06 -2.59 -3.92
C PHE A 23 -9.12 -3.52 -4.52
N ALA A 24 -9.65 -4.45 -3.73
CA ALA A 24 -10.62 -5.44 -4.20
C ALA A 24 -11.89 -4.76 -4.71
N ASP A 25 -12.48 -3.86 -3.92
CA ASP A 25 -13.67 -3.10 -4.31
C ASP A 25 -13.43 -2.21 -5.53
N GLY A 26 -12.23 -1.65 -5.63
CA GLY A 26 -11.83 -0.81 -6.75
C GLY A 26 -11.71 -1.60 -8.04
N LEU A 27 -11.03 -2.74 -8.01
CA LEU A 27 -10.88 -3.63 -9.17
C LEU A 27 -12.24 -4.16 -9.65
N VAL A 28 -13.07 -4.64 -8.72
CA VAL A 28 -14.43 -5.12 -9.04
C VAL A 28 -15.27 -4.03 -9.71
N ALA A 29 -15.19 -2.79 -9.22
CA ALA A 29 -15.99 -1.68 -9.73
C ALA A 29 -15.48 -1.14 -11.08
N ALA A 30 -14.16 -1.22 -11.33
CA ALA A 30 -13.55 -0.59 -12.50
C ALA A 30 -13.33 -1.54 -13.68
N SER A 31 -13.14 -2.84 -13.43
CA SER A 31 -12.87 -3.83 -14.46
C SER A 31 -14.05 -3.99 -15.42
N ARG A 32 -13.74 -4.18 -16.69
CA ARG A 32 -14.72 -4.60 -17.71
C ARG A 32 -15.15 -6.06 -17.59
N HIS A 33 -14.39 -6.86 -16.86
CA HIS A 33 -14.68 -8.27 -16.62
C HIS A 33 -15.65 -8.41 -15.45
N ARG A 34 -16.38 -9.52 -15.40
CA ARG A 34 -17.20 -9.86 -14.24
C ARG A 34 -16.30 -10.47 -13.15
N ILE A 35 -16.24 -9.88 -12.00
CA ILE A 35 -15.43 -10.36 -10.87
C ILE A 35 -16.36 -10.68 -9.70
N ASP A 36 -16.45 -11.97 -9.34
CA ASP A 36 -17.18 -12.43 -8.16
C ASP A 36 -16.21 -12.42 -6.97
N LEU A 37 -16.41 -11.50 -6.03
CA LEU A 37 -15.54 -11.30 -4.88
C LEU A 37 -16.00 -12.11 -3.68
N VAL A 38 -15.12 -12.97 -3.14
CA VAL A 38 -15.33 -13.76 -1.91
C VAL A 38 -14.31 -13.36 -0.87
N THR A 39 -14.76 -12.99 0.33
CA THR A 39 -13.92 -12.32 1.32
C THR A 39 -13.97 -12.97 2.68
N LEU A 40 -12.90 -12.79 3.45
CA LEU A 40 -12.85 -13.05 4.89
C LEU A 40 -12.53 -11.76 5.66
N PRO A 41 -13.05 -11.58 6.89
CA PRO A 41 -12.75 -10.38 7.68
C PRO A 41 -11.26 -10.15 7.91
N ALA A 42 -10.82 -8.89 7.94
CA ALA A 42 -9.44 -8.47 8.16
C ALA A 42 -9.01 -8.65 9.62
N ARG A 43 -8.75 -9.88 10.01
CA ARG A 43 -8.29 -10.25 11.36
C ARG A 43 -7.52 -11.56 11.32
N PHE A 44 -6.59 -11.73 12.27
CA PHE A 44 -5.83 -12.98 12.43
C PHE A 44 -5.08 -13.41 11.17
N TRP A 45 -4.31 -12.50 10.56
CA TRP A 45 -3.64 -12.68 9.28
C TRP A 45 -2.78 -13.98 9.22
N LYS A 46 -2.11 -14.35 10.32
CA LYS A 46 -1.34 -15.61 10.42
C LYS A 46 -2.22 -16.84 10.17
N TRP A 47 -3.45 -16.81 10.70
CA TRP A 47 -4.44 -17.86 10.45
C TRP A 47 -5.01 -17.81 9.03
N ARG A 48 -5.14 -16.61 8.43
CA ARG A 48 -5.56 -16.49 7.02
C ARG A 48 -4.55 -17.15 6.09
N MET A 49 -3.26 -16.89 6.27
CA MET A 49 -2.21 -17.53 5.46
C MET A 49 -2.26 -19.06 5.51
N ARG A 50 -2.73 -19.67 6.59
CA ARG A 50 -2.82 -21.14 6.75
C ARG A 50 -4.20 -21.71 6.44
N GLY A 51 -5.26 -21.07 6.91
CA GLY A 51 -6.60 -21.63 6.90
C GLY A 51 -7.52 -21.14 5.80
N ALA A 52 -7.21 -20.04 5.12
CA ALA A 52 -8.11 -19.48 4.12
C ALA A 52 -8.35 -20.41 2.94
N ALA A 53 -7.31 -21.13 2.48
CA ALA A 53 -7.44 -22.11 1.40
C ALA A 53 -8.45 -23.22 1.73
N LEU A 54 -8.43 -23.73 2.96
CA LEU A 54 -9.37 -24.76 3.44
C LEU A 54 -10.80 -24.21 3.43
N HIS A 55 -11.00 -23.00 3.95
CA HIS A 55 -12.32 -22.36 3.98
C HIS A 55 -12.87 -22.13 2.58
N PHE A 56 -12.09 -21.58 1.66
CA PHE A 56 -12.54 -21.33 0.30
C PHE A 56 -12.81 -22.64 -0.47
N ALA A 57 -12.00 -23.67 -0.25
CA ALA A 57 -12.23 -24.98 -0.85
C ALA A 57 -13.55 -25.63 -0.38
N GLU A 58 -13.96 -25.40 0.87
CA GLU A 58 -15.22 -25.89 1.42
C GLU A 58 -16.44 -25.08 0.96
N THR A 59 -16.29 -23.75 0.84
CA THR A 59 -17.44 -22.85 0.66
C THR A 59 -17.75 -22.53 -0.80
N ILE A 60 -16.81 -22.69 -1.72
CA ILE A 60 -17.01 -22.41 -3.14
C ILE A 60 -17.40 -23.70 -3.87
N ALA A 61 -18.62 -23.72 -4.38
CA ALA A 61 -19.21 -24.92 -4.93
C ALA A 61 -18.57 -25.38 -6.25
N ASP A 62 -18.15 -24.44 -7.12
CA ASP A 62 -17.60 -24.75 -8.43
C ASP A 62 -16.57 -23.71 -8.88
N PHE A 63 -15.30 -24.10 -8.87
CA PHE A 63 -14.19 -23.29 -9.37
C PHE A 63 -14.10 -23.29 -10.90
N SER A 64 -14.58 -24.35 -11.55
CA SER A 64 -14.52 -24.49 -13.01
C SER A 64 -15.47 -23.54 -13.75
N ALA A 65 -16.40 -22.90 -13.03
CA ALA A 65 -17.31 -21.90 -13.58
C ALA A 65 -16.64 -20.54 -13.89
N TYR A 66 -15.33 -20.39 -13.59
CA TYR A 66 -14.57 -19.17 -13.77
C TYR A 66 -13.45 -19.33 -14.81
N ASP A 67 -13.24 -18.28 -15.60
CA ASP A 67 -12.15 -18.22 -16.58
C ASP A 67 -10.77 -18.01 -15.92
N GLY A 68 -10.75 -17.48 -14.70
CA GLY A 68 -9.53 -17.29 -13.93
C GLY A 68 -9.81 -16.97 -12.45
N LEU A 69 -8.76 -17.12 -11.66
CA LEU A 69 -8.73 -16.83 -10.21
C LEU A 69 -7.81 -15.66 -9.93
N ILE A 70 -8.27 -14.71 -9.13
CA ILE A 70 -7.46 -13.67 -8.50
C ILE A 70 -7.36 -14.01 -7.01
N ALA A 71 -6.16 -13.96 -6.45
CA ALA A 71 -5.96 -14.13 -5.00
C ALA A 71 -4.99 -13.07 -4.48
N SER A 72 -5.19 -12.60 -3.24
CA SER A 72 -4.16 -11.80 -2.56
C SER A 72 -3.11 -12.68 -1.88
N GLY A 73 -1.95 -12.12 -1.57
CA GLY A 73 -0.80 -12.85 -1.00
C GLY A 73 -1.03 -13.44 0.40
N LEU A 74 -2.07 -13.02 1.14
CA LEU A 74 -2.33 -13.50 2.51
C LEU A 74 -3.07 -14.86 2.57
N MET A 75 -2.78 -15.77 1.64
CA MET A 75 -3.27 -17.15 1.67
C MET A 75 -2.26 -18.11 1.02
N SER A 76 -2.38 -19.40 1.30
CA SER A 76 -1.65 -20.45 0.60
C SER A 76 -2.39 -20.86 -0.67
N LEU A 77 -1.96 -20.34 -1.83
CA LEU A 77 -2.51 -20.79 -3.13
C LEU A 77 -2.07 -22.22 -3.46
N SER A 78 -0.90 -22.65 -3.00
CA SER A 78 -0.43 -24.04 -3.17
C SER A 78 -1.36 -25.04 -2.49
N ASP A 79 -1.84 -24.74 -1.29
CA ASP A 79 -2.80 -25.59 -0.58
C ASP A 79 -4.17 -25.60 -1.30
N LEU A 80 -4.66 -24.44 -1.75
CA LEU A 80 -5.89 -24.39 -2.53
C LEU A 80 -5.79 -25.21 -3.81
N LYS A 81 -4.65 -25.10 -4.52
CA LYS A 81 -4.39 -25.86 -5.76
C LYS A 81 -4.34 -27.37 -5.49
N ALA A 82 -3.78 -27.79 -4.36
CA ALA A 82 -3.75 -29.20 -3.96
C ALA A 82 -5.15 -29.74 -3.61
N LEU A 83 -6.01 -28.91 -2.99
CA LEU A 83 -7.37 -29.30 -2.59
C LEU A 83 -8.33 -29.38 -3.77
N ILE A 84 -8.26 -28.43 -4.70
CA ILE A 84 -9.20 -28.31 -5.82
C ILE A 84 -8.72 -29.11 -7.07
N GLY A 85 -7.41 -29.27 -7.20
CA GLY A 85 -6.83 -30.00 -8.33
C GLY A 85 -7.07 -29.32 -9.69
N PRO A 86 -7.36 -30.12 -10.74
CA PRO A 86 -7.50 -29.64 -12.12
C PRO A 86 -8.67 -28.68 -12.36
N SER A 87 -9.64 -28.62 -11.43
CA SER A 87 -10.79 -27.72 -11.54
C SER A 87 -10.46 -26.28 -11.12
N LEU A 88 -9.27 -26.02 -10.57
CA LEU A 88 -8.83 -24.67 -10.25
C LEU A 88 -8.43 -23.95 -11.56
N PRO A 89 -9.06 -22.80 -11.89
CA PRO A 89 -8.72 -22.07 -13.10
C PRO A 89 -7.31 -21.45 -12.99
N PRO A 90 -6.74 -20.96 -14.11
CA PRO A 90 -5.48 -20.22 -14.09
C PRO A 90 -5.53 -19.08 -13.06
N SER A 91 -4.44 -18.89 -12.30
CA SER A 91 -4.45 -18.06 -11.12
C SER A 91 -3.45 -16.91 -11.17
N LEU A 92 -3.91 -15.71 -10.82
CA LEU A 92 -3.11 -14.51 -10.59
C LEU A 92 -3.06 -14.22 -9.10
N VAL A 93 -1.86 -14.00 -8.57
CA VAL A 93 -1.67 -13.52 -7.19
C VAL A 93 -1.22 -12.08 -7.21
N TYR A 94 -1.93 -11.23 -6.46
CA TYR A 94 -1.54 -9.86 -6.19
C TYR A 94 -0.93 -9.76 -4.78
N PHE A 95 0.33 -9.33 -4.72
CA PHE A 95 1.03 -9.12 -3.46
C PHE A 95 0.87 -7.67 -3.00
N HIS A 96 0.13 -7.46 -1.91
CA HIS A 96 0.08 -6.18 -1.19
C HIS A 96 1.31 -6.00 -0.30
N GLU A 97 1.72 -7.05 0.36
CA GLU A 97 2.94 -7.21 1.17
C GLU A 97 3.49 -8.63 1.02
N ASN A 98 4.64 -8.87 1.62
CA ASN A 98 5.23 -10.20 1.73
C ASN A 98 5.91 -10.40 3.08
N GLN A 99 6.05 -11.66 3.50
CA GLN A 99 6.60 -12.02 4.80
C GLN A 99 8.13 -12.26 4.78
N LEU A 100 8.78 -12.10 3.63
CA LEU A 100 10.24 -12.17 3.54
C LEU A 100 10.89 -10.86 3.98
N THR A 101 10.23 -9.72 3.71
CA THR A 101 10.80 -8.39 3.91
C THR A 101 10.04 -7.55 4.94
N TYR A 102 8.91 -8.06 5.47
CA TYR A 102 8.15 -7.34 6.49
C TYR A 102 8.98 -7.27 7.79
N PRO A 103 9.17 -6.06 8.38
CA PRO A 103 9.97 -5.92 9.59
C PRO A 103 9.29 -6.60 10.78
N LEU A 104 10.10 -7.23 11.61
CA LEU A 104 9.62 -7.82 12.86
C LEU A 104 9.44 -6.73 13.91
N ALA A 105 8.38 -6.82 14.71
CA ALA A 105 8.24 -5.98 15.88
C ALA A 105 9.34 -6.28 16.90
N PRO A 106 9.75 -5.31 17.74
CA PRO A 106 10.75 -5.54 18.77
C PRO A 106 10.39 -6.74 19.66
N GLY A 107 11.27 -7.73 19.72
CA GLY A 107 11.07 -8.97 20.49
C GLY A 107 10.32 -10.10 19.77
N GLU A 108 9.97 -9.92 18.50
CA GLU A 108 9.43 -11.00 17.67
C GLU A 108 10.55 -11.74 16.92
N ASP A 109 10.41 -13.07 16.86
CA ASP A 109 11.24 -13.93 16.03
C ASP A 109 10.58 -14.16 14.67
N MET A 110 11.41 -14.31 13.63
CA MET A 110 10.92 -14.62 12.29
C MET A 110 10.34 -16.04 12.22
N ASP A 111 9.05 -16.14 11.93
CA ASP A 111 8.45 -17.41 11.54
C ASP A 111 8.66 -17.66 10.05
N VAL A 112 9.65 -18.51 9.74
CA VAL A 112 10.03 -18.87 8.36
C VAL A 112 8.88 -19.48 7.56
N GLN A 113 7.86 -20.03 8.21
CA GLN A 113 6.75 -20.67 7.51
C GLN A 113 5.94 -19.70 6.66
N TYR A 114 5.80 -18.44 7.09
CA TYR A 114 5.05 -17.43 6.31
C TYR A 114 5.83 -17.01 5.05
N GLY A 115 7.15 -16.84 5.16
CA GLY A 115 7.99 -16.61 3.98
C GLY A 115 7.95 -17.78 2.99
N PHE A 116 7.95 -19.03 3.48
CA PHE A 116 7.75 -20.20 2.60
C PHE A 116 6.36 -20.24 1.99
N THR A 117 5.31 -19.82 2.71
CA THR A 117 3.96 -19.71 2.14
C THR A 117 3.92 -18.71 0.99
N ASP A 118 4.58 -17.56 1.10
CA ASP A 118 4.69 -16.61 -0.01
C ASP A 118 5.42 -17.20 -1.21
N ILE A 119 6.55 -17.87 -0.98
CA ILE A 119 7.34 -18.51 -2.05
C ILE A 119 6.53 -19.61 -2.76
N THR A 120 5.87 -20.49 -2.01
CA THR A 120 5.08 -21.59 -2.58
C THR A 120 3.80 -21.09 -3.24
N THR A 121 3.18 -20.05 -2.72
CA THR A 121 2.07 -19.32 -3.36
C THR A 121 2.53 -18.70 -4.67
N ALA A 122 3.67 -18.00 -4.66
CA ALA A 122 4.25 -17.45 -5.87
C ALA A 122 4.57 -18.54 -6.90
N LEU A 123 5.09 -19.69 -6.48
CA LEU A 123 5.39 -20.81 -7.38
C LEU A 123 4.12 -21.44 -7.98
N ALA A 124 3.05 -21.55 -7.18
CA ALA A 124 1.77 -22.15 -7.59
C ALA A 124 0.98 -21.27 -8.56
N ALA A 125 1.09 -19.96 -8.47
CA ALA A 125 0.38 -19.02 -9.34
C ALA A 125 0.84 -19.12 -10.81
N ASP A 126 -0.03 -18.75 -11.74
CA ASP A 126 0.30 -18.62 -13.16
C ASP A 126 0.82 -17.22 -13.51
N ARG A 127 0.40 -16.20 -12.74
CA ARG A 127 0.82 -14.81 -12.86
C ARG A 127 1.01 -14.20 -11.47
N LEU A 128 2.02 -13.32 -11.32
CA LEU A 128 2.30 -12.58 -10.09
C LEU A 128 2.31 -11.09 -10.37
N LEU A 129 1.60 -10.32 -9.56
CA LEU A 129 1.64 -8.87 -9.61
C LEU A 129 2.08 -8.31 -8.26
N PHE A 130 3.02 -7.36 -8.30
CA PHE A 130 3.52 -6.62 -7.16
C PHE A 130 3.09 -5.16 -7.25
N ASN A 131 2.73 -4.56 -6.14
CA ASN A 131 2.19 -3.21 -6.08
C ASN A 131 3.20 -2.08 -6.34
N SER A 132 4.50 -2.40 -6.43
CA SER A 132 5.56 -1.45 -6.78
C SER A 132 6.82 -2.16 -7.30
N ARG A 133 7.71 -1.42 -7.95
CA ARG A 133 9.04 -1.91 -8.33
C ARG A 133 9.87 -2.22 -7.09
N PHE A 134 9.81 -1.32 -6.09
CA PHE A 134 10.46 -1.56 -4.81
C PHE A 134 10.05 -2.92 -4.20
N HIS A 135 8.73 -3.19 -4.13
CA HIS A 135 8.23 -4.44 -3.55
C HIS A 135 8.68 -5.67 -4.35
N PHE A 136 8.61 -5.59 -5.68
CA PHE A 136 9.13 -6.62 -6.58
C PHE A 136 10.62 -6.90 -6.32
N ASP A 137 11.44 -5.85 -6.33
CA ASP A 137 12.89 -5.99 -6.16
C ASP A 137 13.24 -6.47 -4.75
N ALA A 138 12.55 -6.01 -3.71
CA ALA A 138 12.73 -6.46 -2.33
C ALA A 138 12.40 -7.95 -2.16
N PHE A 139 11.25 -8.41 -2.70
CA PHE A 139 10.84 -9.81 -2.63
C PHE A 139 11.89 -10.74 -3.27
N PHE A 140 12.28 -10.46 -4.51
CA PHE A 140 13.26 -11.27 -5.23
C PHE A 140 14.69 -11.11 -4.73
N GLY A 141 15.01 -9.95 -4.16
CA GLY A 141 16.31 -9.68 -3.54
C GLY A 141 16.52 -10.45 -2.24
N GLU A 142 15.45 -10.62 -1.43
CA GLU A 142 15.54 -11.34 -0.15
C GLU A 142 15.43 -12.87 -0.30
N MET A 143 14.79 -13.37 -1.36
CA MET A 143 14.62 -14.83 -1.56
C MET A 143 15.91 -15.63 -1.44
N PRO A 144 17.06 -15.23 -2.05
CA PRO A 144 18.30 -15.98 -1.91
C PRO A 144 18.78 -16.09 -0.46
N ALA A 145 18.72 -15.01 0.30
CA ALA A 145 19.14 -14.98 1.70
C ALA A 145 18.20 -15.84 2.56
N PHE A 146 16.90 -15.72 2.32
CA PHE A 146 15.87 -16.52 3.01
C PHE A 146 16.06 -18.02 2.75
N LEU A 147 16.20 -18.46 1.50
CA LEU A 147 16.37 -19.86 1.14
C LEU A 147 17.72 -20.45 1.62
N LYS A 148 18.77 -19.64 1.75
CA LYS A 148 20.06 -20.06 2.32
C LYS A 148 20.00 -20.40 3.81
N ARG A 149 18.95 -19.98 4.53
CA ARG A 149 18.69 -20.39 5.93
C ARG A 149 18.38 -21.87 6.06
N MET A 150 17.93 -22.53 4.97
CA MET A 150 17.73 -23.97 4.98
C MET A 150 19.09 -24.68 5.17
N PRO A 151 19.15 -25.66 6.07
CA PRO A 151 20.41 -26.35 6.35
C PRO A 151 20.94 -27.12 5.13
N GLU A 152 20.04 -27.64 4.28
CA GLU A 152 20.33 -28.41 3.07
C GLU A 152 19.23 -28.23 2.00
N PHE A 153 19.44 -28.77 0.80
CA PHE A 153 18.48 -28.79 -0.32
C PHE A 153 17.87 -27.42 -0.65
N ARG A 154 18.71 -26.40 -0.76
CA ARG A 154 18.31 -25.01 -1.01
C ARG A 154 17.74 -24.83 -2.42
N PRO A 155 16.43 -24.64 -2.59
CA PRO A 155 15.77 -24.65 -3.89
C PRO A 155 15.89 -23.28 -4.60
N LEU A 156 17.09 -22.82 -4.90
CA LEU A 156 17.32 -21.50 -5.52
C LEU A 156 16.67 -21.33 -6.90
N TRP A 157 16.37 -22.44 -7.59
CA TRP A 157 15.69 -22.45 -8.88
C TRP A 157 14.30 -21.79 -8.85
N VAL A 158 13.63 -21.76 -7.70
CA VAL A 158 12.30 -21.16 -7.55
C VAL A 158 12.32 -19.65 -7.85
N ILE A 159 13.46 -18.99 -7.67
CA ILE A 159 13.63 -17.55 -7.90
C ILE A 159 13.38 -17.22 -9.36
N ASP A 160 14.06 -17.91 -10.27
CA ASP A 160 13.94 -17.68 -11.70
C ASP A 160 12.55 -18.09 -12.20
N GLU A 161 12.00 -19.22 -11.70
CA GLU A 161 10.68 -19.68 -12.11
C GLU A 161 9.57 -18.71 -11.69
N THR A 162 9.66 -18.13 -10.52
CA THR A 162 8.67 -17.15 -10.05
C THR A 162 8.85 -15.79 -10.71
N ARG A 163 10.10 -15.35 -10.92
CA ARG A 163 10.41 -14.07 -11.56
C ARG A 163 9.92 -13.98 -13.01
N LYS A 164 9.97 -15.07 -13.78
CA LYS A 164 9.52 -15.12 -15.19
C LYS A 164 8.04 -14.74 -15.38
N LYS A 165 7.21 -14.96 -14.37
CA LYS A 165 5.76 -14.71 -14.40
C LYS A 165 5.33 -13.53 -13.52
N ALA A 166 6.28 -12.77 -13.04
CA ALA A 166 6.05 -11.62 -12.16
C ALA A 166 6.13 -10.30 -12.93
N ALA A 167 5.25 -9.37 -12.58
CA ALA A 167 5.28 -8.00 -13.05
C ALA A 167 4.93 -7.02 -11.95
N VAL A 168 5.15 -5.73 -12.21
CA VAL A 168 4.71 -4.63 -11.36
C VAL A 168 3.41 -4.07 -11.92
N GLN A 169 2.41 -3.95 -11.03
CA GLN A 169 1.14 -3.32 -11.34
C GLN A 169 0.69 -2.48 -10.16
N TYR A 170 0.72 -1.16 -10.30
CA TYR A 170 0.35 -0.23 -9.25
C TYR A 170 -1.11 -0.40 -8.85
N PRO A 171 -1.46 -0.27 -7.56
CA PRO A 171 -2.85 -0.32 -7.14
C PRO A 171 -3.62 0.89 -7.66
N GLY A 172 -4.86 0.67 -8.04
CA GLY A 172 -5.77 1.76 -8.38
C GLY A 172 -6.31 2.44 -7.12
N LEU A 173 -6.44 3.76 -7.18
CA LEU A 173 -7.06 4.55 -6.13
C LEU A 173 -8.33 5.23 -6.65
N ARG A 174 -9.29 5.44 -5.76
CA ARG A 174 -10.54 6.14 -6.09
C ARG A 174 -10.36 7.64 -5.93
N PHE A 175 -10.22 8.32 -7.05
CA PHE A 175 -10.25 9.77 -7.10
C PHE A 175 -11.52 10.23 -7.82
N PRO A 176 -12.31 11.19 -7.27
CA PRO A 176 -13.45 11.76 -7.99
C PRO A 176 -13.02 12.37 -9.32
N VAL A 177 -13.81 12.13 -10.36
CA VAL A 177 -13.58 12.68 -11.70
C VAL A 177 -13.66 14.21 -11.63
N GLY A 178 -12.67 14.90 -12.19
CA GLY A 178 -12.64 16.37 -12.28
C GLY A 178 -12.16 17.10 -11.02
N GLU A 179 -12.03 16.45 -9.88
CA GLU A 179 -11.45 17.03 -8.67
C GLU A 179 -9.92 16.78 -8.64
N ALA A 180 -9.14 17.64 -9.28
CA ALA A 180 -7.74 17.81 -8.92
C ALA A 180 -7.67 18.66 -7.65
N GLY A 181 -6.64 18.50 -6.82
CA GLY A 181 -6.36 19.37 -5.66
C GLY A 181 -6.05 20.83 -6.05
N ARG A 182 -6.79 21.36 -7.01
CA ARG A 182 -6.73 22.74 -7.56
C ARG A 182 -7.45 23.77 -6.69
N GLY A 183 -7.71 23.46 -5.43
CA GLY A 183 -8.10 24.52 -4.53
C GLY A 183 -6.90 25.44 -4.33
N ARG A 184 -6.85 26.55 -5.10
CA ARG A 184 -6.07 27.71 -4.69
C ARG A 184 -6.43 27.97 -3.24
N ARG A 185 -5.53 27.59 -2.33
CA ARG A 185 -5.74 27.87 -0.93
C ARG A 185 -5.97 29.36 -0.82
N GLN A 186 -7.15 29.77 -0.39
CA GLN A 186 -7.30 31.12 0.13
C GLN A 186 -6.17 31.27 1.15
N THR A 187 -5.43 32.35 1.08
CA THR A 187 -4.38 32.71 2.05
C THR A 187 -5.00 32.70 3.43
N SER A 188 -5.03 31.52 4.06
CA SER A 188 -5.49 31.37 5.43
C SER A 188 -4.45 31.99 6.33
N SER A 189 -4.86 32.85 7.25
CA SER A 189 -4.01 33.36 8.32
C SER A 189 -3.63 32.27 9.35
N ALA A 190 -4.23 31.08 9.22
CA ALA A 190 -3.95 29.98 10.12
C ALA A 190 -2.61 29.30 9.79
N PRO A 191 -1.88 28.81 10.80
CA PRO A 191 -0.64 28.07 10.60
C PRO A 191 -0.80 26.87 9.69
N PRO A 192 0.27 26.45 8.98
CA PRO A 192 0.23 25.26 8.11
C PRO A 192 -0.25 23.99 8.83
N LEU A 193 -1.01 23.15 8.14
CA LEU A 193 -1.51 21.89 8.66
C LEU A 193 -0.61 20.74 8.21
N ILE A 194 0.00 20.06 9.17
CA ILE A 194 0.70 18.79 8.96
C ILE A 194 -0.31 17.66 9.09
N VAL A 195 -0.32 16.76 8.12
CA VAL A 195 -1.13 15.53 8.13
C VAL A 195 -0.20 14.32 8.31
N TRP A 196 -0.59 13.43 9.21
CA TRP A 196 0.02 12.12 9.38
C TRP A 196 -1.10 11.07 9.34
N ASN A 197 -1.24 10.40 8.21
CA ASN A 197 -2.38 9.52 7.88
C ASN A 197 -1.97 8.05 7.73
N HIS A 198 -1.11 7.58 8.62
CA HIS A 198 -0.68 6.19 8.71
C HIS A 198 -1.35 5.49 9.89
N ARG A 199 -1.40 4.15 9.83
CA ARG A 199 -1.74 3.33 11.00
C ARG A 199 -0.78 3.62 12.14
N TRP A 200 -1.27 3.55 13.38
CA TRP A 200 -0.44 3.80 14.55
C TRP A 200 0.34 2.55 14.95
N GLU A 201 1.27 2.16 14.09
CA GLU A 201 2.09 0.97 14.22
C GLU A 201 3.58 1.33 14.20
N PHE A 202 4.41 0.40 14.74
CA PHE A 202 5.85 0.63 14.88
C PHE A 202 6.56 0.81 13.53
N ASP A 203 6.07 0.14 12.49
CA ASP A 203 6.63 0.18 11.13
C ASP A 203 6.47 1.54 10.44
N LYS A 204 5.63 2.43 10.98
CA LYS A 204 5.49 3.81 10.53
C LYS A 204 6.42 4.77 11.27
N ASN A 205 7.20 4.28 12.25
CA ASN A 205 8.25 4.99 12.97
C ASN A 205 7.79 6.36 13.53
N PRO A 206 6.75 6.37 14.37
CA PRO A 206 6.19 7.62 14.91
C PRO A 206 7.19 8.41 15.77
N ASP A 207 8.17 7.76 16.37
CA ASP A 207 9.19 8.44 17.21
C ASP A 207 10.05 9.40 16.38
N GLU A 208 10.48 9.02 15.18
CA GLU A 208 11.21 9.88 14.24
C GLU A 208 10.38 11.11 13.87
N PHE A 209 9.09 10.89 13.57
CA PHE A 209 8.16 11.96 13.22
C PHE A 209 7.96 12.95 14.37
N PHE A 210 7.66 12.46 15.58
CA PHE A 210 7.42 13.33 16.74
C PHE A 210 8.68 14.04 17.20
N THR A 211 9.85 13.44 16.99
CA THR A 211 11.14 14.11 17.23
C THR A 211 11.31 15.31 16.28
N ALA A 212 11.04 15.14 14.99
CA ALA A 212 11.11 16.23 14.02
C ALA A 212 10.10 17.35 14.35
N LEU A 213 8.87 17.00 14.72
CA LEU A 213 7.87 17.98 15.16
C LEU A 213 8.31 18.77 16.40
N ALA A 214 8.94 18.09 17.35
CA ALA A 214 9.46 18.72 18.56
C ALA A 214 10.52 19.76 18.24
N MET A 215 11.49 19.41 17.38
CA MET A 215 12.54 20.33 16.94
C MET A 215 12.00 21.55 16.21
N VAL A 216 10.98 21.38 15.37
CA VAL A 216 10.32 22.48 14.67
C VAL A 216 9.57 23.41 15.66
N ALA A 217 8.86 22.81 16.62
CA ALA A 217 8.16 23.56 17.66
C ALA A 217 9.12 24.35 18.56
N ASP A 218 10.24 23.73 18.96
CA ASP A 218 11.27 24.35 19.80
C ASP A 218 12.00 25.52 19.09
N LYS A 219 12.02 25.53 17.74
CA LYS A 219 12.47 26.67 16.92
C LYS A 219 11.42 27.78 16.79
N GLY A 220 10.27 27.66 17.45
CA GLY A 220 9.19 28.65 17.41
C GLY A 220 8.40 28.67 16.09
N ILE A 221 8.54 27.66 15.24
CA ILE A 221 7.76 27.54 14.01
C ILE A 221 6.36 27.04 14.36
N ASP A 222 5.35 27.77 13.89
CA ASP A 222 3.97 27.43 14.20
C ASP A 222 3.37 26.50 13.13
N PHE A 223 2.55 25.54 13.60
CA PHE A 223 1.84 24.56 12.76
C PHE A 223 0.62 23.99 13.47
N ARG A 224 -0.30 23.44 12.70
CA ARG A 224 -1.40 22.59 13.18
C ARG A 224 -1.11 21.14 12.82
N LEU A 225 -1.68 20.20 13.57
CA LEU A 225 -1.38 18.77 13.42
C LEU A 225 -2.66 17.94 13.37
N ALA A 226 -2.82 17.14 12.31
CA ALA A 226 -3.86 16.13 12.17
C ALA A 226 -3.21 14.73 12.16
N LEU A 227 -3.49 13.93 13.18
CA LEU A 227 -3.07 12.53 13.29
C LEU A 227 -4.27 11.64 12.95
N LEU A 228 -4.32 11.17 11.69
CA LEU A 228 -5.47 10.46 11.07
C LEU A 228 -5.18 8.96 10.96
N GLY A 229 -4.81 8.30 12.03
CA GLY A 229 -4.41 6.89 11.97
C GLY A 229 -5.40 5.94 12.63
N GLU A 230 -5.61 4.78 12.00
CA GLU A 230 -6.29 3.66 12.64
C GLU A 230 -5.38 3.03 13.69
N ASN A 231 -5.99 2.65 14.80
CA ASN A 231 -5.34 1.95 15.89
C ASN A 231 -6.15 0.70 16.25
N PHE A 232 -5.58 -0.47 16.02
CA PHE A 232 -6.24 -1.76 16.28
C PHE A 232 -6.06 -2.29 17.71
N GLN A 233 -5.18 -1.66 18.50
CA GLN A 233 -4.79 -2.10 19.83
C GLN A 233 -4.77 -0.91 20.81
N ALA A 234 -3.99 -1.02 21.87
CA ALA A 234 -3.76 0.11 22.77
C ALA A 234 -2.98 1.22 22.04
N VAL A 235 -3.35 2.48 22.31
CA VAL A 235 -2.65 3.65 21.75
C VAL A 235 -1.17 3.59 22.09
N PRO A 236 -0.24 3.62 21.12
CA PRO A 236 1.19 3.56 21.40
C PRO A 236 1.65 4.74 22.27
N LYS A 237 2.64 4.52 23.13
CA LYS A 237 3.15 5.55 24.08
C LYS A 237 3.59 6.83 23.37
N ALA A 238 4.18 6.73 22.19
CA ALA A 238 4.59 7.89 21.39
C ALA A 238 3.42 8.84 21.09
N PHE A 239 2.25 8.29 20.74
CA PHE A 239 1.05 9.09 20.46
C PHE A 239 0.46 9.72 21.71
N LEU A 240 0.50 9.03 22.86
CA LEU A 240 0.07 9.60 24.13
C LEU A 240 0.96 10.78 24.53
N ALA A 241 2.28 10.64 24.41
CA ALA A 241 3.23 11.71 24.68
C ALA A 241 3.05 12.89 23.71
N ALA A 242 2.84 12.60 22.42
CA ALA A 242 2.59 13.61 21.40
C ALA A 242 1.29 14.39 21.66
N ARG A 243 0.23 13.71 22.10
CA ARG A 243 -1.04 14.35 22.47
C ARG A 243 -0.86 15.40 23.56
N GLU A 244 -0.07 15.11 24.59
CA GLU A 244 0.22 16.07 25.67
C GLU A 244 1.13 17.22 25.19
N ARG A 245 2.20 16.89 24.45
CA ARG A 245 3.17 17.88 23.96
C ARG A 245 2.58 18.87 22.96
N PHE A 246 1.74 18.39 22.07
CA PHE A 246 1.19 19.18 20.95
C PHE A 246 -0.30 19.52 21.13
N LYS A 247 -0.86 19.44 22.34
CA LYS A 247 -2.29 19.60 22.61
C LYS A 247 -2.90 20.85 21.97
N ASP A 248 -2.17 21.99 21.99
CA ASP A 248 -2.63 23.28 21.47
C ASP A 248 -2.50 23.37 19.94
N ARG A 249 -1.85 22.41 19.29
CA ARG A 249 -1.62 22.31 17.84
C ARG A 249 -2.45 21.20 17.20
N LEU A 250 -2.98 20.26 17.98
CA LEU A 250 -3.77 19.14 17.52
C LEU A 250 -5.17 19.59 17.08
N VAL A 251 -5.51 19.36 15.83
CA VAL A 251 -6.86 19.64 15.27
C VAL A 251 -7.63 18.36 15.00
N CYS A 252 -6.95 17.22 14.88
CA CYS A 252 -7.55 15.90 14.79
C CYS A 252 -6.63 14.85 15.40
N TYR A 253 -7.21 13.88 16.12
CA TYR A 253 -6.47 12.81 16.80
C TYR A 253 -7.28 11.50 16.77
N GLY A 254 -6.88 10.56 15.93
CA GLY A 254 -7.49 9.25 15.80
C GLY A 254 -7.99 8.94 14.40
N TYR A 255 -8.65 7.80 14.28
CA TYR A 255 -9.22 7.31 13.03
C TYR A 255 -10.46 8.10 12.62
N GLU A 256 -10.52 8.50 11.34
CA GLU A 256 -11.71 9.12 10.75
C GLU A 256 -12.43 8.09 9.86
N PRO A 257 -13.55 7.51 10.33
CA PRO A 257 -14.26 6.47 9.60
C PRO A 257 -15.06 7.02 8.40
N ASP A 258 -15.42 8.29 8.42
CA ASP A 258 -16.12 8.94 7.32
C ASP A 258 -15.14 9.35 6.22
N ARG A 259 -15.26 8.71 5.05
CA ARG A 259 -14.40 8.97 3.91
C ARG A 259 -14.42 10.43 3.45
N ALA A 260 -15.59 11.09 3.48
CA ALA A 260 -15.70 12.48 3.07
C ALA A 260 -14.97 13.42 4.04
N ARG A 261 -15.07 13.16 5.35
CA ARG A 261 -14.32 13.90 6.38
C ARG A 261 -12.82 13.64 6.29
N TYR A 262 -12.41 12.39 6.07
CA TYR A 262 -11.00 12.07 5.84
C TYR A 262 -10.44 12.86 4.65
N VAL A 263 -11.13 12.85 3.52
CA VAL A 263 -10.75 13.65 2.34
C VAL A 263 -10.74 15.16 2.64
N ALA A 264 -11.67 15.65 3.45
CA ALA A 264 -11.69 17.06 3.86
C ALA A 264 -10.46 17.45 4.67
N TRP A 265 -9.92 16.54 5.51
CA TRP A 265 -8.65 16.73 6.19
C TRP A 265 -7.48 16.78 5.20
N LEU A 266 -7.42 15.88 4.23
CA LEU A 266 -6.38 15.89 3.20
C LEU A 266 -6.41 17.17 2.36
N LYS A 267 -7.59 17.64 1.97
CA LYS A 267 -7.78 18.93 1.25
C LYS A 267 -7.30 20.13 2.05
N GLN A 268 -7.38 20.07 3.38
CA GLN A 268 -6.88 21.12 4.26
C GLN A 268 -5.38 21.00 4.57
N GLY A 269 -4.79 19.81 4.39
CA GLY A 269 -3.40 19.51 4.66
C GLY A 269 -2.42 20.31 3.81
N ASP A 270 -1.39 20.89 4.42
CA ASP A 270 -0.30 21.58 3.72
C ASP A 270 0.84 20.61 3.40
N VAL A 271 1.19 19.81 4.39
CA VAL A 271 2.30 18.86 4.32
C VAL A 271 1.80 17.52 4.83
N VAL A 272 2.08 16.45 4.09
CA VAL A 272 1.95 15.09 4.58
C VAL A 272 3.34 14.52 4.84
N VAL A 273 3.54 13.93 6.01
CA VAL A 273 4.85 13.39 6.41
C VAL A 273 4.74 11.87 6.58
N SER A 274 5.74 11.16 6.09
CA SER A 274 5.97 9.77 6.42
C SER A 274 7.37 9.55 6.97
N THR A 275 7.48 8.70 7.98
CA THR A 275 8.74 8.24 8.57
C THR A 275 8.85 6.70 8.49
N ALA A 276 8.05 6.07 7.65
CA ALA A 276 7.91 4.63 7.56
C ALA A 276 9.24 3.91 7.34
N ILE A 277 9.40 2.79 8.04
CA ILE A 277 10.45 1.80 7.82
C ILE A 277 9.95 0.64 6.95
N GLN A 278 8.63 0.55 6.76
CA GLN A 278 7.98 -0.38 5.84
C GLN A 278 6.83 0.30 5.08
N GLU A 279 6.94 0.30 3.76
CA GLU A 279 5.90 0.77 2.84
C GLU A 279 6.14 0.19 1.45
N ASN A 280 5.22 -0.61 0.96
CA ASN A 280 5.36 -1.26 -0.34
C ASN A 280 4.83 -0.42 -1.51
N PHE A 281 3.95 0.55 -1.24
CA PHE A 281 3.49 1.49 -2.26
C PHE A 281 3.29 2.90 -1.73
N GLY A 282 2.53 3.08 -0.63
CA GLY A 282 2.28 4.40 -0.04
C GLY A 282 0.95 5.02 -0.45
N ILE A 283 -0.13 4.25 -0.41
CA ILE A 283 -1.50 4.70 -0.73
C ILE A 283 -1.84 5.98 0.00
N SER A 284 -1.58 6.07 1.30
CA SER A 284 -1.88 7.23 2.14
C SER A 284 -1.18 8.50 1.66
N ILE A 285 0.06 8.39 1.19
CA ILE A 285 0.83 9.51 0.64
C ILE A 285 0.28 9.91 -0.73
N VAL A 286 0.01 8.94 -1.62
CA VAL A 286 -0.57 9.23 -2.94
C VAL A 286 -1.91 9.95 -2.80
N GLU A 287 -2.77 9.52 -1.87
CA GLU A 287 -4.03 10.20 -1.59
C GLU A 287 -3.83 11.63 -1.09
N ALA A 288 -2.99 11.83 -0.08
CA ALA A 288 -2.74 13.15 0.48
C ALA A 288 -2.18 14.11 -0.57
N VAL A 289 -1.23 13.65 -1.39
CA VAL A 289 -0.63 14.43 -2.48
C VAL A 289 -1.67 14.74 -3.56
N ARG A 290 -2.51 13.79 -3.91
CA ARG A 290 -3.62 14.01 -4.86
C ARG A 290 -4.55 15.13 -4.41
N TRP A 291 -4.80 15.21 -3.10
CA TRP A 291 -5.63 16.26 -2.51
C TRP A 291 -4.88 17.56 -2.18
N GLY A 292 -3.60 17.65 -2.54
CA GLY A 292 -2.83 18.88 -2.50
C GLY A 292 -1.88 19.04 -1.32
N CYS A 293 -1.65 18.02 -0.50
CA CYS A 293 -0.55 18.02 0.46
C CYS A 293 0.80 17.95 -0.26
N LEU A 294 1.81 18.69 0.21
CA LEU A 294 3.19 18.47 -0.19
C LEU A 294 3.76 17.28 0.60
N PRO A 295 4.30 16.26 -0.04
CA PRO A 295 4.88 15.12 0.68
C PRO A 295 6.26 15.46 1.23
N LEU A 296 6.56 14.98 2.43
CA LEU A 296 7.91 14.89 2.97
C LEU A 296 8.09 13.46 3.46
N VAL A 297 8.81 12.66 2.67
CA VAL A 297 8.91 11.22 2.84
C VAL A 297 10.36 10.76 2.70
N PRO A 298 10.77 9.62 3.31
CA PRO A 298 12.16 9.21 3.25
C PRO A 298 12.57 8.76 1.84
N ASN A 299 13.83 9.00 1.47
CA ASN A 299 14.41 8.54 0.20
C ASN A 299 14.71 7.04 0.24
N ARG A 300 13.67 6.25 0.47
CA ARG A 300 13.70 4.78 0.53
C ARG A 300 12.32 4.20 0.25
N LEU A 301 12.22 2.87 0.22
CA LEU A 301 10.99 2.13 -0.01
C LEU A 301 10.38 2.49 -1.38
N ALA A 302 9.07 2.53 -1.49
CA ALA A 302 8.40 2.89 -2.74
C ALA A 302 8.30 4.42 -2.98
N TYR A 303 8.72 5.27 -2.05
CA TYR A 303 8.50 6.71 -2.15
C TYR A 303 9.21 7.38 -3.34
N PRO A 304 10.48 7.07 -3.67
CA PRO A 304 11.12 7.62 -4.87
C PRO A 304 10.41 7.21 -6.16
N GLU A 305 9.79 6.04 -6.19
CA GLU A 305 9.07 5.51 -7.36
C GLU A 305 7.71 6.21 -7.58
N ILE A 306 7.02 6.56 -6.50
CA ILE A 306 5.69 7.21 -6.61
C ILE A 306 5.77 8.71 -6.87
N LEU A 307 6.85 9.37 -6.51
CA LEU A 307 7.04 10.80 -6.74
C LEU A 307 7.80 11.05 -8.05
N PRO A 308 7.43 12.10 -8.83
CA PRO A 308 8.22 12.54 -9.97
C PRO A 308 9.64 12.93 -9.54
N GLU A 309 10.65 12.55 -10.33
CA GLU A 309 12.07 12.83 -10.04
C GLU A 309 12.34 14.32 -9.77
N ALA A 310 11.68 15.22 -10.53
CA ALA A 310 11.80 16.66 -10.33
C ALA A 310 11.39 17.16 -8.93
N ALA A 311 10.63 16.35 -8.17
CA ALA A 311 10.20 16.68 -6.81
C ALA A 311 11.11 16.08 -5.73
N HIS A 312 12.06 15.19 -6.08
CA HIS A 312 12.85 14.44 -5.10
C HIS A 312 13.65 15.35 -4.18
N ALA A 313 14.29 16.39 -4.72
CA ALA A 313 15.11 17.33 -3.95
C ALA A 313 14.33 18.03 -2.82
N ASP A 314 13.07 18.36 -3.06
CA ASP A 314 12.22 19.06 -2.08
C ASP A 314 11.43 18.10 -1.18
N CYS A 315 11.05 16.92 -1.70
CA CYS A 315 10.06 16.02 -1.07
C CYS A 315 10.66 14.77 -0.41
N LEU A 316 11.86 14.33 -0.82
CA LEU A 316 12.54 13.19 -0.20
C LEU A 316 13.58 13.68 0.82
N TYR A 317 13.70 12.98 1.95
CA TYR A 317 14.69 13.28 2.99
C TYR A 317 15.61 12.10 3.30
N GLU A 318 16.84 12.43 3.76
CA GLU A 318 17.88 11.48 4.17
C GLU A 318 18.11 11.57 5.69
N GLY A 319 17.41 10.75 6.47
CA GLY A 319 17.58 10.69 7.92
C GLY A 319 17.01 11.90 8.68
N GLN A 320 17.16 11.85 10.00
CA GLN A 320 16.50 12.74 10.94
C GLN A 320 16.83 14.22 10.71
N ALA A 321 18.11 14.55 10.53
CA ALA A 321 18.54 15.95 10.40
C ALA A 321 17.98 16.63 9.12
N ASP A 322 17.94 15.89 8.00
CA ASP A 322 17.39 16.41 6.75
C ASP A 322 15.85 16.52 6.83
N LEU A 323 15.19 15.56 7.49
CA LEU A 323 13.75 15.64 7.78
C LEU A 323 13.42 16.94 8.52
N GLU A 324 14.16 17.27 9.58
CA GLU A 324 13.94 18.47 10.39
C GLU A 324 14.13 19.78 9.60
N VAL A 325 15.19 19.82 8.80
CA VAL A 325 15.50 21.00 7.94
C VAL A 325 14.42 21.18 6.89
N LYS A 326 14.06 20.11 6.18
CA LYS A 326 13.04 20.17 5.12
C LYS A 326 11.64 20.43 5.68
N LEU A 327 11.29 19.85 6.82
CA LEU A 327 10.01 20.12 7.48
C LEU A 327 9.90 21.60 7.88
N ALA A 328 10.93 22.17 8.53
CA ALA A 328 10.97 23.59 8.87
C ALA A 328 10.80 24.47 7.63
N ARG A 329 11.53 24.19 6.53
CA ARG A 329 11.42 24.89 5.25
C ARG A 329 10.02 24.79 4.66
N MET A 330 9.40 23.60 4.70
CA MET A 330 8.03 23.41 4.22
C MET A 330 7.01 24.23 5.01
N LEU A 331 7.18 24.38 6.29
CA LEU A 331 6.25 25.12 7.16
C LEU A 331 6.43 26.64 7.05
N THR A 332 7.64 27.13 6.96
CA THR A 332 7.92 28.59 6.88
C THR A 332 7.65 29.20 5.52
N GLY A 333 7.54 28.39 4.51
CA GLY A 333 7.20 28.82 3.18
C GLY A 333 8.39 28.88 2.23
N PHE A 334 8.17 28.48 0.99
CA PHE A 334 9.11 28.69 -0.12
C PHE A 334 8.37 29.09 -1.39
N ALA A 335 9.02 29.93 -2.21
CA ALA A 335 8.48 30.35 -3.49
C ALA A 335 8.29 29.13 -4.43
N GLY A 336 7.25 29.13 -5.24
CA GLY A 336 6.98 28.04 -6.18
C GLY A 336 6.22 26.84 -5.60
N ARG A 337 5.89 26.84 -4.31
CA ARG A 337 5.17 25.77 -3.62
C ARG A 337 3.86 25.36 -4.28
N GLU A 338 3.09 26.35 -4.75
CA GLU A 338 1.80 26.09 -5.39
C GLU A 338 1.95 25.40 -6.75
N VAL A 339 3.01 25.73 -7.50
CA VAL A 339 3.34 25.05 -8.76
C VAL A 339 3.72 23.60 -8.50
N LEU A 340 4.59 23.35 -7.52
CA LEU A 340 4.98 22.00 -7.12
C LEU A 340 3.78 21.18 -6.63
N ARG A 341 2.92 21.77 -5.82
CA ARG A 341 1.68 21.15 -5.32
C ARG A 341 0.76 20.73 -6.46
N GLY A 342 0.54 21.60 -7.43
CA GLY A 342 -0.28 21.36 -8.60
C GLY A 342 0.28 20.22 -9.46
N SER A 343 1.57 20.27 -9.78
CA SER A 343 2.22 19.23 -10.61
C SER A 343 2.24 17.85 -9.92
N LEU A 344 2.47 17.82 -8.62
CA LEU A 344 2.42 16.57 -7.83
C LEU A 344 1.01 15.99 -7.78
N SER A 345 -0.01 16.83 -7.51
CA SER A 345 -1.40 16.38 -7.52
C SER A 345 -1.82 15.79 -8.88
N GLU A 346 -1.39 16.43 -9.99
CA GLU A 346 -1.64 15.89 -11.34
C GLU A 346 -0.91 14.58 -11.57
N ALA A 347 0.36 14.48 -11.17
CA ALA A 347 1.14 13.24 -11.30
C ALA A 347 0.52 12.05 -10.59
N MET A 348 -0.17 12.25 -9.44
CA MET A 348 -0.85 11.18 -8.71
C MET A 348 -2.07 10.62 -9.46
N ALA A 349 -2.62 11.36 -10.42
CA ALA A 349 -3.76 10.87 -11.22
C ALA A 349 -3.44 9.57 -11.98
N ARG A 350 -2.17 9.30 -12.29
CA ARG A 350 -1.74 8.06 -12.94
C ARG A 350 -2.11 6.79 -12.17
N PHE A 351 -2.33 6.92 -10.87
CA PHE A 351 -2.74 5.82 -9.99
C PHE A 351 -4.27 5.71 -9.81
N SER A 352 -5.07 6.48 -10.55
CA SER A 352 -6.53 6.30 -10.52
C SER A 352 -6.94 4.99 -11.16
N TRP A 353 -8.04 4.40 -10.68
CA TRP A 353 -8.61 3.21 -11.32
C TRP A 353 -8.88 3.41 -12.81
N ASP A 354 -9.34 4.59 -13.23
CA ASP A 354 -9.59 4.91 -14.64
C ASP A 354 -8.34 4.77 -15.52
N ASN A 355 -7.16 4.99 -14.94
CA ASN A 355 -5.89 4.88 -15.66
C ASN A 355 -5.29 3.48 -15.61
N VAL A 356 -5.36 2.79 -14.45
CA VAL A 356 -4.66 1.50 -14.26
C VAL A 356 -5.49 0.29 -14.62
N VAL A 357 -6.83 0.38 -14.63
CA VAL A 357 -7.71 -0.78 -14.81
C VAL A 357 -7.52 -1.50 -16.14
N LYS A 358 -7.21 -0.78 -17.21
CA LYS A 358 -6.96 -1.37 -18.52
C LYS A 358 -5.78 -2.35 -18.54
N ASP A 359 -4.77 -2.10 -17.70
CA ASP A 359 -3.62 -2.96 -17.58
C ASP A 359 -3.99 -4.23 -16.78
N TYR A 360 -4.80 -4.08 -15.71
CA TYR A 360 -5.39 -5.24 -15.00
C TYR A 360 -6.27 -6.08 -15.91
N ASP A 361 -7.15 -5.45 -16.68
CA ASP A 361 -8.00 -6.16 -17.63
C ASP A 361 -7.20 -6.91 -18.71
N ALA A 362 -6.07 -6.36 -19.15
CA ALA A 362 -5.17 -7.03 -20.09
C ALA A 362 -4.47 -8.24 -19.45
N GLU A 363 -4.00 -8.12 -18.20
CA GLU A 363 -3.42 -9.23 -17.44
C GLU A 363 -4.43 -10.36 -17.22
N LEU A 364 -5.67 -10.02 -16.84
CA LEU A 364 -6.76 -10.98 -16.66
C LEU A 364 -7.13 -11.69 -17.96
N ALA A 365 -7.27 -10.95 -19.06
CA ALA A 365 -7.55 -11.54 -20.38
C ALA A 365 -6.42 -12.48 -20.85
N SER A 366 -5.16 -12.11 -20.58
CA SER A 366 -4.00 -12.96 -20.89
C SER A 366 -3.97 -14.23 -20.05
N LEU A 367 -4.38 -14.15 -18.78
CA LEU A 367 -4.44 -15.29 -17.85
C LEU A 367 -5.44 -16.35 -18.31
N ALA A 368 -6.63 -15.92 -18.74
CA ALA A 368 -7.71 -16.80 -19.16
C ALA A 368 -7.52 -17.39 -20.58
N SER A 369 -6.59 -16.84 -21.37
CA SER A 369 -6.31 -17.36 -22.70
C SER A 369 -5.55 -18.68 -22.63
N PRO A 370 -5.94 -19.71 -23.43
CA PRO A 370 -5.20 -20.99 -23.48
C PRO A 370 -3.73 -20.73 -23.81
N ARG A 371 -2.82 -21.24 -22.99
CA ARG A 371 -1.40 -21.25 -23.33
C ARG A 371 -1.22 -22.09 -24.59
N ARG A 372 -0.77 -21.47 -25.70
CA ARG A 372 -0.43 -22.16 -26.96
C ARG A 372 0.84 -23.01 -26.79
#